data_6410b66a2b845f1a42136d260dfe0b17
#
_entry.id   6410b66a2b845f1a42136d260dfe0b17
#
_cell.length_a   1.000
_cell.length_b   1.000
_cell.length_c   1.000
_cell.angle_alpha   90.00
_cell.angle_beta   90.00
_cell.angle_gamma   90.00
#
_symmetry.space_group_name_H-M   'P 1'
#
loop_
_entity.id
_entity.type
_entity.pdbx_description
1 polymer ?
#
loop_
_entity_poly.entity_id
_entity_poly.type
_entity_poly.pdbx_seq_one_letter_code
_entity_poly.pdbx_strand_id
1 'polypeptide(L)' 'MMSEYYAIYDINKQEYFVASGHLVVEWSSSGLLAKWFCSKFAAKMFIRMDKWLQRKNTLCIVVVAKF' A
#
# COMPACT_ATOMS: atom_id res chain seq x y z
N MET A 1 -9.39 21.64 6.96
CA MET A 1 -8.08 21.02 6.78
C MET A 1 -8.23 19.77 5.94
N MET A 2 -7.45 19.64 4.88
CA MET A 2 -7.53 18.47 4.02
C MET A 2 -6.63 17.37 4.54
N SER A 3 -7.17 16.16 4.62
CA SER A 3 -6.40 14.97 4.97
C SER A 3 -6.19 14.13 3.72
N GLU A 4 -4.99 13.63 3.55
CA GLU A 4 -4.66 12.72 2.47
C GLU A 4 -4.39 11.34 3.03
N TYR A 5 -4.85 10.32 2.30
CA TYR A 5 -4.59 8.94 2.65
C TYR A 5 -3.80 8.29 1.53
N TYR A 6 -2.92 7.37 1.91
CA TYR A 6 -1.95 6.77 1.02
C TYR A 6 -2.12 5.27 0.96
N ALA A 7 -1.74 4.69 -0.17
CA ALA A 7 -1.74 3.24 -0.33
C ALA A 7 -0.44 2.80 -1.00
N ILE A 8 -0.15 1.52 -0.88
CA ILE A 8 1.01 0.91 -1.51
C ILE A 8 0.55 0.33 -2.84
N TYR A 9 1.21 0.71 -3.91
CA TYR A 9 0.86 0.29 -5.27
C TYR A 9 2.03 -0.43 -5.91
N ASP A 10 1.76 -1.57 -6.53
CA ASP A 10 2.78 -2.33 -7.26
C ASP A 10 2.66 -1.99 -8.74
N ILE A 11 3.68 -1.37 -9.29
CA ILE A 11 3.70 -0.90 -10.68
C ILE A 11 3.60 -2.08 -11.65
N ASN A 12 4.26 -3.19 -11.34
CA ASN A 12 4.24 -4.36 -12.22
C ASN A 12 2.89 -5.05 -12.24
N LYS A 13 2.26 -5.18 -11.07
CA LYS A 13 0.93 -5.80 -10.97
C LYS A 13 -0.18 -4.86 -11.37
N GLN A 14 0.07 -3.55 -11.29
CA GLN A 14 -0.95 -2.51 -11.46
C GLN A 14 -2.09 -2.71 -10.46
N GLU A 15 -1.72 -3.04 -9.23
CA GLU A 15 -2.66 -3.31 -8.15
C GLU A 15 -2.18 -2.71 -6.84
N TYR A 16 -3.15 -2.42 -5.96
CA TYR A 16 -2.88 -1.88 -4.62
C TYR A 16 -2.77 -3.02 -3.62
N PHE A 17 -1.90 -2.83 -2.64
CA PHE A 17 -1.79 -3.74 -1.52
C PHE A 17 -3.02 -3.65 -0.63
N VAL A 18 -3.62 -4.78 -0.30
CA VAL A 18 -4.80 -4.86 0.57
C VAL A 18 -4.41 -5.39 1.95
N ALA A 19 -3.83 -6.56 2.01
CA ALA A 19 -3.48 -7.19 3.27
C ALA A 19 -2.42 -8.26 3.06
N SER A 20 -1.63 -8.53 4.10
CA SER A 20 -0.72 -9.66 4.09
C SER A 20 -1.13 -10.62 5.18
N GLY A 21 -1.33 -11.88 4.79
CA GLY A 21 -1.62 -12.93 5.72
C GLY A 21 -0.39 -13.78 6.01
N HIS A 22 -0.61 -14.93 6.62
CA HIS A 22 0.47 -15.83 6.97
C HIS A 22 1.15 -16.43 5.73
N LEU A 23 0.35 -16.80 4.72
CA LEU A 23 0.85 -17.46 3.52
C LEU A 23 0.53 -16.71 2.23
N VAL A 24 -0.27 -15.67 2.28
CA VAL A 24 -0.83 -15.02 1.10
C VAL A 24 -0.82 -13.50 1.27
N VAL A 25 -0.56 -12.81 0.17
CA VAL A 25 -0.69 -11.34 0.10
C VAL A 25 -1.84 -11.03 -0.84
N GLU A 26 -2.76 -10.18 -0.39
CA GLU A 26 -3.90 -9.77 -1.19
C GLU A 26 -3.62 -8.45 -1.89
N TRP A 27 -4.01 -8.38 -3.15
CA TRP A 27 -3.90 -7.21 -4.01
C TRP A 27 -5.23 -6.92 -4.67
N SER A 28 -5.47 -5.67 -5.01
CA SER A 28 -6.70 -5.26 -5.69
C SER A 28 -6.42 -4.14 -6.67
N SER A 29 -7.13 -4.13 -7.78
CA SER A 29 -7.06 -3.03 -8.73
C SER A 29 -7.84 -1.80 -8.24
N SER A 30 -8.66 -1.96 -7.20
CA SER A 30 -9.45 -0.87 -6.64
C SER A 30 -8.76 -0.22 -5.45
N GLY A 31 -8.55 1.10 -5.53
CA GLY A 31 -8.00 1.86 -4.43
C GLY A 31 -8.91 1.89 -3.20
N LEU A 32 -10.21 1.65 -3.39
CA LEU A 32 -11.15 1.61 -2.28
C LEU A 32 -10.93 0.40 -1.37
N LEU A 33 -10.40 -0.68 -1.93
CA LEU A 33 -10.14 -1.90 -1.17
C LEU A 33 -8.73 -1.95 -0.61
N ALA A 34 -7.90 -0.98 -0.95
CA ALA A 34 -6.51 -0.93 -0.50
C ALA A 34 -6.42 -0.65 1.00
N LYS A 35 -5.31 -1.05 1.59
CA LYS A 35 -4.98 -0.62 2.94
C LYS A 35 -4.55 0.84 2.89
N TRP A 36 -5.25 1.71 3.63
CA TRP A 36 -4.96 3.14 3.65
C TRP A 36 -4.07 3.50 4.82
N PHE A 37 -3.11 4.37 4.56
CA PHE A 37 -2.20 4.91 5.58
C PHE A 37 -2.42 6.40 5.71
N CYS A 38 -2.26 6.93 6.90
CA CYS A 38 -2.49 8.35 7.15
C CYS A 38 -1.28 9.23 6.76
N SER A 39 -0.15 8.62 6.42
CA SER A 39 1.03 9.37 5.97
C SER A 39 1.91 8.49 5.10
N LYS A 40 2.76 9.14 4.29
CA LYS A 40 3.75 8.43 3.49
C LYS A 40 4.73 7.68 4.37
N PHE A 41 5.09 8.28 5.50
CA PHE A 41 6.03 7.67 6.42
C PHE A 41 5.47 6.36 6.98
N ALA A 42 4.20 6.35 7.36
CA ALA A 42 3.56 5.14 7.87
C ALA A 42 3.58 4.02 6.81
N ALA A 43 3.28 4.37 5.55
CA ALA A 43 3.31 3.40 4.46
C ALA A 43 4.72 2.86 4.24
N LYS A 44 5.73 3.72 4.26
CA LYS A 44 7.13 3.31 4.09
C LYS A 44 7.57 2.37 5.20
N MET A 45 7.21 2.69 6.44
CA MET A 45 7.57 1.85 7.58
C MET A 45 6.89 0.49 7.47
N PHE A 46 5.64 0.47 7.02
CA PHE A 46 4.92 -0.78 6.84
C PHE A 46 5.65 -1.68 5.82
N ILE A 47 6.10 -1.11 4.70
CA ILE A 47 6.84 -1.87 3.69
C ILE A 47 8.11 -2.47 4.28
N ARG A 48 8.83 -1.69 5.08
CA ARG A 48 10.08 -2.15 5.69
C ARG A 48 9.88 -3.28 6.69
N MET A 49 8.74 -3.30 7.36
CA MET A 49 8.46 -4.28 8.40
C MET A 49 7.72 -5.51 7.92
N ASP A 50 7.15 -5.45 6.72
CA ASP A 50 6.40 -6.57 6.16
C ASP A 50 7.33 -7.45 5.34
N LYS A 51 7.44 -8.72 5.74
CA LYS A 51 8.39 -9.65 5.10
C LYS A 51 8.11 -9.89 3.63
N TRP A 52 6.87 -9.71 3.19
CA TRP A 52 6.51 -9.90 1.79
C TRP A 52 6.83 -8.68 0.94
N LEU A 53 6.60 -7.49 1.49
CA LEU A 53 6.75 -6.25 0.76
C LEU A 53 8.20 -5.77 0.69
N GLN A 54 8.99 -6.03 1.74
CA GLN A 54 10.36 -5.53 1.80
C GLN A 54 11.26 -6.11 0.70
N ARG A 55 10.85 -7.21 0.08
CA ARG A 55 11.61 -7.85 -0.98
C ARG A 55 11.29 -7.30 -2.36
N LYS A 56 10.22 -6.52 -2.48
CA LYS A 56 9.80 -5.98 -3.77
C LYS A 56 10.47 -4.63 -4.01
N ASN A 57 10.86 -4.40 -5.25
CA ASN A 57 11.45 -3.12 -5.65
C ASN A 57 10.56 -2.36 -6.64
N THR A 58 9.31 -2.81 -6.80
CA THR A 58 8.36 -2.22 -7.75
C THR A 58 7.24 -1.48 -7.05
N LEU A 59 7.36 -1.27 -5.75
CA LEU A 59 6.32 -0.62 -4.95
C LEU A 59 6.50 0.89 -4.97
N CYS A 60 5.37 1.59 -5.00
CA CYS A 60 5.35 3.03 -4.78
C CYS A 60 4.19 3.38 -3.85
N ILE A 61 4.27 4.58 -3.29
CA ILE A 61 3.24 5.07 -2.38
C ILE A 61 2.45 6.13 -3.12
N VAL A 62 1.14 5.95 -3.20
CA VAL A 62 0.26 6.84 -3.95
C VAL A 62 -0.84 7.39 -3.06
N VAL A 63 -1.36 8.55 -3.42
CA VAL A 63 -2.51 9.14 -2.73
C VAL A 63 -3.76 8.46 -3.27
N VAL A 64 -4.59 7.91 -2.37
CA VAL A 64 -5.83 7.23 -2.76
C VAL A 64 -7.07 8.00 -2.36
N ALA A 65 -6.96 8.93 -1.42
CA ALA A 65 -8.11 9.72 -0.99
C ALA A 65 -7.65 11.04 -0.40
N LYS A 66 -8.50 12.05 -0.55
CA LYS A 66 -8.31 13.37 0.06
C LYS A 66 -9.62 13.81 0.66
N PHE A 67 -9.60 14.23 1.89
CA PHE A 67 -10.79 14.70 2.59
C PHE A 67 -10.58 16.07 3.22
#